data_ecd63e93c635633aea3ac0b0266d2e6f
#
_entry.id   ecd63e93c635633aea3ac0b0266d2e6f
#
_cell.length_a   1.000
_cell.length_b   1.000
_cell.length_c   1.000
_cell.angle_alpha   90.00
_cell.angle_beta   90.00
_cell.angle_gamma   90.00
#
_symmetry.space_group_name_H-M   'P 1'
#
loop_
_entity.id
_entity.type
_entity.pdbx_description
1 polymer ?
#
loop_
_entity_poly.entity_id
_entity_poly.type
_entity_poly.pdbx_seq_one_letter_code
_entity_poly.pdbx_strand_id
1 'polypeptide(L)'
;KRFQIQPVWRADRPQKGRYREFYQCDVDVIGSTSQLNELELVQIVDRVFTLFDVNVCIKINNRKVLTGMAEICGFPDKVVDITVAIDKIDKIGLEAVEAEMLEKGLTPEAVEVIRPVLQLSGTTAEKIAVMRDLMNGKSASGLVSETGLKGLDELEELFGFIEAAGIRH
;
A
#
# COMPACT_ATOMS: atom_id res chain seq x y z
N LYS A 1 5.34 -10.02 -21.14
CA LYS A 1 6.30 -9.92 -20.02
C LYS A 1 7.61 -9.35 -20.53
N ARG A 2 8.21 -8.47 -19.77
CA ARG A 2 9.52 -7.86 -20.04
C ARG A 2 10.32 -7.88 -18.75
N PHE A 3 11.63 -8.05 -18.85
CA PHE A 3 12.56 -7.77 -17.75
C PHE A 3 13.73 -6.94 -18.27
N GLN A 4 14.37 -6.20 -17.37
CA GLN A 4 15.50 -5.36 -17.67
C GLN A 4 16.45 -5.34 -16.47
N ILE A 5 17.72 -5.65 -16.71
CA ILE A 5 18.77 -5.62 -15.68
C ILE A 5 19.90 -4.75 -16.23
N GLN A 6 20.01 -3.53 -15.72
CA GLN A 6 20.99 -2.56 -16.24
C GLN A 6 21.25 -1.44 -15.23
N PRO A 7 22.30 -0.61 -15.44
CA PRO A 7 22.46 0.66 -14.73
C PRO A 7 21.30 1.60 -15.03
N VAL A 8 20.85 2.31 -13.99
CA VAL A 8 19.86 3.39 -14.08
C VAL A 8 20.39 4.63 -13.39
N TRP A 9 19.89 5.81 -13.79
CA TRP A 9 20.31 7.10 -13.27
C TRP A 9 19.13 7.88 -12.72
N ARG A 10 19.30 8.46 -11.53
CA ARG A 10 18.30 9.33 -10.90
C ARG A 10 18.92 10.62 -10.42
N ALA A 11 18.18 11.72 -10.52
CA ALA A 11 18.64 13.04 -10.05
C ALA A 11 18.52 13.23 -8.53
N ASP A 12 18.32 12.16 -7.78
CA ASP A 12 18.17 12.17 -6.34
C ASP A 12 19.39 12.75 -5.62
N ARG A 13 19.18 13.36 -4.45
CA ARG A 13 20.28 13.80 -3.60
C ARG A 13 21.05 12.59 -3.08
N PRO A 14 22.37 12.48 -3.36
CA PRO A 14 23.16 11.33 -2.89
C PRO A 14 23.24 11.30 -1.37
N GLN A 15 23.10 10.10 -0.79
CA GLN A 15 23.30 9.84 0.64
C GLN A 15 23.70 8.37 0.82
N LYS A 16 24.01 7.95 2.06
CA LYS A 16 24.40 6.57 2.33
C LYS A 16 23.30 5.60 1.84
N GLY A 17 23.68 4.67 0.94
CA GLY A 17 22.76 3.70 0.35
C GLY A 17 21.88 4.24 -0.77
N ARG A 18 22.06 5.51 -1.20
CA ARG A 18 21.29 6.12 -2.29
C ARG A 18 22.24 6.81 -3.26
N TYR A 19 22.43 6.21 -4.42
CA TYR A 19 23.35 6.67 -5.46
C TYR A 19 22.58 7.23 -6.66
N ARG A 20 23.22 8.09 -7.45
CA ARG A 20 22.67 8.62 -8.70
C ARG A 20 22.74 7.60 -9.83
N GLU A 21 23.68 6.66 -9.77
CA GLU A 21 23.81 5.53 -10.68
C GLU A 21 23.81 4.24 -9.86
N PHE A 22 22.96 3.29 -10.24
CA PHE A 22 22.88 1.98 -9.60
C PHE A 22 22.26 0.97 -10.55
N TYR A 23 22.42 -0.32 -10.28
CA TYR A 23 21.74 -1.38 -11.02
C TYR A 23 20.33 -1.54 -10.54
N GLN A 24 19.40 -1.69 -11.49
CA GLN A 24 18.01 -2.03 -11.20
C GLN A 24 17.62 -3.29 -11.98
N CYS A 25 16.90 -4.17 -11.30
CA CYS A 25 16.27 -5.35 -11.90
C CYS A 25 14.77 -5.05 -11.98
N ASP A 26 14.28 -4.80 -13.18
CA ASP A 26 12.87 -4.51 -13.45
C ASP A 26 12.18 -5.70 -14.11
N VAL A 27 10.93 -5.93 -13.74
CA VAL A 27 10.04 -6.86 -14.41
C VAL A 27 8.69 -6.21 -14.61
N ASP A 28 8.17 -6.31 -15.84
CA ASP A 28 6.89 -5.74 -16.23
C ASP A 28 5.99 -6.82 -16.86
N VAL A 29 4.69 -6.73 -16.57
CA VAL A 29 3.64 -7.46 -17.27
C VAL A 29 2.69 -6.46 -17.92
N ILE A 30 2.49 -6.56 -19.23
CA ILE A 30 1.68 -5.65 -20.02
C ILE A 30 0.60 -6.46 -20.76
N GLY A 31 -0.63 -5.90 -20.84
CA GLY A 31 -1.72 -6.48 -21.62
C GLY A 31 -2.58 -7.50 -20.85
N SER A 32 -2.53 -7.52 -19.54
CA SER A 32 -3.39 -8.34 -18.69
C SER A 32 -3.80 -7.57 -17.43
N THR A 33 -5.04 -7.78 -16.98
CA THR A 33 -5.59 -7.20 -15.74
C THR A 33 -5.83 -8.27 -14.66
N SER A 34 -5.32 -9.48 -14.88
CA SER A 34 -5.48 -10.59 -13.93
C SER A 34 -4.58 -10.43 -12.71
N GLN A 35 -5.10 -10.66 -11.50
CA GLN A 35 -4.33 -10.66 -10.25
C GLN A 35 -3.26 -11.79 -10.19
N LEU A 36 -3.31 -12.73 -11.13
CA LEU A 36 -2.23 -13.72 -11.29
C LEU A 36 -0.91 -13.09 -11.73
N ASN A 37 -0.94 -11.90 -12.34
CA ASN A 37 0.29 -11.18 -12.68
C ASN A 37 0.99 -10.66 -11.42
N GLU A 38 0.23 -10.13 -10.47
CA GLU A 38 0.71 -9.68 -9.17
C GLU A 38 1.26 -10.86 -8.35
N LEU A 39 0.55 -12.00 -8.36
CA LEU A 39 1.06 -13.23 -7.75
C LEU A 39 2.42 -13.64 -8.33
N GLU A 40 2.57 -13.60 -9.67
CA GLU A 40 3.83 -13.94 -10.32
C GLU A 40 4.98 -12.99 -9.90
N LEU A 41 4.70 -11.69 -9.76
CA LEU A 41 5.68 -10.73 -9.24
C LEU A 41 6.07 -11.06 -7.79
N VAL A 42 5.11 -11.39 -6.94
CA VAL A 42 5.38 -11.84 -5.57
C VAL A 42 6.23 -13.11 -5.56
N GLN A 43 5.94 -14.09 -6.41
CA GLN A 43 6.74 -15.32 -6.55
C GLN A 43 8.18 -15.04 -6.99
N ILE A 44 8.39 -14.05 -7.88
CA ILE A 44 9.74 -13.64 -8.29
C ILE A 44 10.51 -13.08 -7.10
N VAL A 45 9.89 -12.18 -6.32
CA VAL A 45 10.50 -11.59 -5.11
C VAL A 45 10.83 -12.69 -4.09
N ASP A 46 9.87 -13.55 -3.77
CA ASP A 46 10.03 -14.69 -2.86
C ASP A 46 11.22 -15.58 -3.29
N ARG A 47 11.26 -15.95 -4.57
CA ARG A 47 12.32 -16.80 -5.12
C ARG A 47 13.69 -16.16 -5.04
N VAL A 48 13.81 -14.87 -5.39
CA VAL A 48 15.08 -14.14 -5.37
C VAL A 48 15.64 -14.05 -3.95
N PHE A 49 14.82 -13.63 -2.97
CA PHE A 49 15.29 -13.49 -1.60
C PHE A 49 15.55 -14.84 -0.90
N THR A 50 14.79 -15.87 -1.26
CA THR A 50 15.10 -17.25 -0.84
C THR A 50 16.47 -17.72 -1.36
N LEU A 51 16.80 -17.43 -2.63
CA LEU A 51 18.12 -17.77 -3.21
C LEU A 51 19.27 -17.01 -2.54
N PHE A 52 19.03 -15.81 -2.05
CA PHE A 52 20.02 -15.01 -1.32
C PHE A 52 20.10 -15.34 0.17
N ASP A 53 19.24 -16.22 0.68
CA ASP A 53 19.10 -16.54 2.11
C ASP A 53 18.83 -15.26 2.95
N VAL A 54 17.98 -14.38 2.43
CA VAL A 54 17.58 -13.12 3.08
C VAL A 54 16.11 -13.19 3.46
N ASN A 55 15.84 -13.06 4.76
CA ASN A 55 14.47 -12.95 5.26
C ASN A 55 13.89 -11.57 4.94
N VAL A 56 12.74 -11.56 4.28
CA VAL A 56 12.03 -10.35 3.88
C VAL A 56 10.57 -10.40 4.30
N CYS A 57 9.96 -9.24 4.42
CA CYS A 57 8.52 -9.08 4.55
C CYS A 57 8.01 -8.31 3.32
N ILE A 58 7.15 -8.93 2.52
CA ILE A 58 6.57 -8.31 1.34
C ILE A 58 5.32 -7.54 1.78
N LYS A 59 5.40 -6.19 1.77
CA LYS A 59 4.26 -5.31 2.03
C LYS A 59 3.54 -5.01 0.72
N ILE A 60 2.29 -5.42 0.63
CA ILE A 60 1.44 -5.25 -0.56
C ILE A 60 0.34 -4.24 -0.25
N ASN A 61 0.06 -3.34 -1.19
CA ASN A 61 -1.06 -2.43 -1.11
C ASN A 61 -1.68 -2.22 -2.50
N ASN A 62 -2.88 -1.65 -2.53
CA ASN A 62 -3.60 -1.31 -3.75
C ASN A 62 -3.90 0.19 -3.78
N ARG A 63 -3.58 0.86 -4.89
CA ARG A 63 -3.80 2.31 -5.04
C ARG A 63 -5.27 2.70 -4.90
N LYS A 64 -6.20 1.83 -5.30
CA LYS A 64 -7.64 2.06 -5.14
C LYS A 64 -8.04 2.13 -3.67
N VAL A 65 -7.41 1.32 -2.81
CA VAL A 65 -7.63 1.38 -1.34
C VAL A 65 -7.18 2.75 -0.80
N LEU A 66 -6.02 3.25 -1.24
CA LEU A 66 -5.53 4.58 -0.84
C LEU A 66 -6.45 5.70 -1.32
N THR A 67 -6.95 5.60 -2.55
CA THR A 67 -7.96 6.52 -3.09
C THR A 67 -9.25 6.46 -2.27
N GLY A 68 -9.71 5.25 -1.96
CA GLY A 68 -10.90 5.03 -1.14
C GLY A 68 -10.80 5.64 0.25
N MET A 69 -9.62 5.58 0.88
CA MET A 69 -9.40 6.27 2.17
C MET A 69 -9.62 7.78 2.06
N ALA A 70 -9.11 8.40 1.00
CA ALA A 70 -9.32 9.83 0.79
C ALA A 70 -10.79 10.18 0.49
N GLU A 71 -11.49 9.31 -0.26
CA GLU A 71 -12.93 9.46 -0.55
C GLU A 71 -13.77 9.40 0.72
N ILE A 72 -13.56 8.41 1.60
CA ILE A 72 -14.32 8.29 2.86
C ILE A 72 -14.00 9.41 3.87
N CYS A 73 -12.86 10.07 3.74
CA CYS A 73 -12.52 11.26 4.52
C CYS A 73 -13.17 12.54 3.98
N GLY A 74 -13.78 12.49 2.79
CA GLY A 74 -14.32 13.67 2.12
C GLY A 74 -13.26 14.55 1.43
N PHE A 75 -12.03 14.05 1.25
CA PHE A 75 -10.88 14.74 0.64
C PHE A 75 -10.27 13.97 -0.52
N PRO A 76 -11.02 13.66 -1.60
CA PRO A 76 -10.52 12.85 -2.71
C PRO A 76 -9.28 13.43 -3.40
N ASP A 77 -9.09 14.74 -3.36
CA ASP A 77 -7.93 15.42 -3.96
C ASP A 77 -6.65 15.31 -3.11
N LYS A 78 -6.74 14.83 -1.86
CA LYS A 78 -5.63 14.75 -0.90
C LYS A 78 -5.05 13.33 -0.72
N VAL A 79 -5.27 12.44 -1.69
CA VAL A 79 -4.73 11.06 -1.64
C VAL A 79 -3.25 11.04 -1.33
N VAL A 80 -2.45 11.89 -1.98
CA VAL A 80 -0.99 11.96 -1.80
C VAL A 80 -0.63 12.41 -0.38
N ASP A 81 -1.29 13.45 0.12
CA ASP A 81 -1.02 13.99 1.45
C ASP A 81 -1.32 12.97 2.55
N ILE A 82 -2.47 12.29 2.44
CA ILE A 82 -2.89 11.23 3.35
C ILE A 82 -1.91 10.06 3.31
N THR A 83 -1.54 9.59 2.10
CA THR A 83 -0.62 8.45 1.92
C THR A 83 0.77 8.76 2.49
N VAL A 84 1.30 9.95 2.20
CA VAL A 84 2.62 10.38 2.71
C VAL A 84 2.62 10.50 4.23
N ALA A 85 1.53 10.95 4.83
CA ALA A 85 1.41 11.01 6.29
C ALA A 85 1.36 9.59 6.90
N ILE A 86 0.55 8.69 6.33
CA ILE A 86 0.46 7.28 6.77
C ILE A 86 1.81 6.58 6.71
N ASP A 87 2.59 6.75 5.64
CA ASP A 87 3.91 6.14 5.47
C ASP A 87 4.93 6.53 6.55
N LYS A 88 4.66 7.60 7.27
CA LYS A 88 5.52 8.07 8.35
C LYS A 88 5.17 7.50 9.72
N ILE A 89 4.04 6.79 9.86
CA ILE A 89 3.52 6.36 11.17
C ILE A 89 4.55 5.59 12.00
N ASP A 90 5.30 4.68 11.36
CA ASP A 90 6.34 3.88 12.01
C ASP A 90 7.55 4.73 12.48
N LYS A 91 7.70 5.96 11.96
CA LYS A 91 8.85 6.84 12.23
C LYS A 91 8.55 7.93 13.23
N ILE A 92 7.37 8.55 13.12
CA ILE A 92 7.02 9.74 13.91
C ILE A 92 5.87 9.51 14.89
N GLY A 93 5.19 8.37 14.80
CA GLY A 93 4.07 8.00 15.67
C GLY A 93 2.73 8.64 15.29
N LEU A 94 1.67 8.16 15.94
CA LEU A 94 0.28 8.50 15.62
C LEU A 94 -0.01 10.00 15.77
N GLU A 95 0.33 10.60 16.91
CA GLU A 95 0.04 12.00 17.20
C GLU A 95 0.68 12.97 16.19
N ALA A 96 1.92 12.69 15.80
CA ALA A 96 2.62 13.52 14.82
C ALA A 96 2.05 13.35 13.41
N VAL A 97 1.57 12.16 13.04
CA VAL A 97 0.88 11.91 11.76
C VAL A 97 -0.45 12.65 11.72
N GLU A 98 -1.24 12.60 12.80
CA GLU A 98 -2.51 13.34 12.90
C GLU A 98 -2.27 14.85 12.80
N ALA A 99 -1.26 15.38 13.49
CA ALA A 99 -0.90 16.80 13.39
C ALA A 99 -0.50 17.19 11.96
N GLU A 100 0.32 16.37 11.28
CA GLU A 100 0.71 16.62 9.87
C GLU A 100 -0.51 16.61 8.95
N MET A 101 -1.47 15.71 9.15
CA MET A 101 -2.72 15.68 8.38
C MET A 101 -3.53 16.97 8.55
N LEU A 102 -3.65 17.49 9.78
CA LEU A 102 -4.32 18.76 10.06
C LEU A 102 -3.58 19.95 9.41
N GLU A 103 -2.24 20.00 9.48
CA GLU A 103 -1.44 21.02 8.80
C GLU A 103 -1.62 21.01 7.27
N LYS A 104 -1.82 19.83 6.69
CA LYS A 104 -2.13 19.67 5.27
C LYS A 104 -3.58 19.97 4.91
N GLY A 105 -4.37 20.42 5.87
CA GLY A 105 -5.74 20.93 5.69
C GLY A 105 -6.79 19.84 5.64
N LEU A 106 -6.58 18.68 6.29
CA LEU A 106 -7.66 17.79 6.66
C LEU A 106 -8.37 18.34 7.89
N THR A 107 -9.66 18.02 8.03
CA THR A 107 -10.42 18.38 9.24
C THR A 107 -10.22 17.37 10.37
N PRO A 108 -10.46 17.74 11.63
CA PRO A 108 -10.42 16.78 12.74
C PRO A 108 -11.33 15.55 12.52
N GLU A 109 -12.50 15.76 11.92
CA GLU A 109 -13.45 14.70 11.59
C GLU A 109 -12.86 13.72 10.56
N ALA A 110 -12.13 14.23 9.55
CA ALA A 110 -11.44 13.39 8.56
C ALA A 110 -10.32 12.57 9.20
N VAL A 111 -9.59 13.13 10.17
CA VAL A 111 -8.56 12.43 10.93
C VAL A 111 -9.19 11.29 11.76
N GLU A 112 -10.36 11.53 12.39
CA GLU A 112 -11.10 10.48 13.11
C GLU A 112 -11.51 9.30 12.19
N VAL A 113 -11.84 9.56 10.94
CA VAL A 113 -12.15 8.52 9.94
C VAL A 113 -10.94 7.65 9.64
N ILE A 114 -9.73 8.24 9.57
CA ILE A 114 -8.48 7.53 9.25
C ILE A 114 -7.90 6.82 10.48
N ARG A 115 -8.13 7.29 11.68
CA ARG A 115 -7.52 6.76 12.91
C ARG A 115 -7.61 5.24 13.05
N PRO A 116 -8.73 4.56 12.78
CA PRO A 116 -8.78 3.09 12.81
C PRO A 116 -7.80 2.43 11.84
N VAL A 117 -7.53 3.07 10.69
CA VAL A 117 -6.56 2.59 9.70
C VAL A 117 -5.12 2.72 10.21
N LEU A 118 -4.80 3.84 10.88
CA LEU A 118 -3.48 4.07 11.48
C LEU A 118 -3.15 3.08 12.61
N GLN A 119 -4.16 2.52 13.23
CA GLN A 119 -4.06 1.57 14.34
C GLN A 119 -4.29 0.11 13.92
N LEU A 120 -4.39 -0.16 12.61
CA LEU A 120 -4.63 -1.51 12.09
C LEU A 120 -3.55 -2.48 12.55
N SER A 121 -4.00 -3.56 13.20
CA SER A 121 -3.17 -4.67 13.64
C SER A 121 -3.88 -5.99 13.37
N GLY A 122 -3.18 -7.11 13.54
CA GLY A 122 -3.74 -8.43 13.30
C GLY A 122 -3.40 -9.00 11.93
N THR A 123 -4.13 -10.03 11.53
CA THR A 123 -3.98 -10.76 10.27
C THR A 123 -4.41 -9.91 9.07
N THR A 124 -3.98 -10.30 7.87
CA THR A 124 -4.40 -9.65 6.61
C THR A 124 -5.91 -9.66 6.45
N ALA A 125 -6.58 -10.78 6.77
CA ALA A 125 -8.03 -10.90 6.67
C ALA A 125 -8.75 -9.94 7.63
N GLU A 126 -8.28 -9.82 8.88
CA GLU A 126 -8.85 -8.89 9.87
C GLU A 126 -8.67 -7.43 9.41
N LYS A 127 -7.50 -7.08 8.87
CA LYS A 127 -7.24 -5.73 8.32
C LYS A 127 -8.17 -5.42 7.14
N ILE A 128 -8.35 -6.34 6.21
CA ILE A 128 -9.25 -6.19 5.07
C ILE A 128 -10.70 -6.03 5.55
N ALA A 129 -11.13 -6.81 6.55
CA ALA A 129 -12.49 -6.72 7.10
C ALA A 129 -12.75 -5.33 7.71
N VAL A 130 -11.83 -4.80 8.53
CA VAL A 130 -11.95 -3.44 9.11
C VAL A 130 -12.00 -2.39 8.02
N MET A 131 -11.10 -2.45 7.03
CA MET A 131 -11.08 -1.51 5.90
C MET A 131 -12.37 -1.57 5.08
N ARG A 132 -12.91 -2.77 4.85
CA ARG A 132 -14.18 -2.97 4.14
C ARG A 132 -15.34 -2.33 4.89
N ASP A 133 -15.41 -2.49 6.19
CA ASP A 133 -16.42 -1.86 7.04
C ASP A 133 -16.34 -0.32 6.95
N LEU A 134 -15.15 0.26 7.04
CA LEU A 134 -14.96 1.70 6.91
C LEU A 134 -15.40 2.21 5.53
N MET A 135 -15.05 1.50 4.46
CA MET A 135 -15.39 1.87 3.08
C MET A 135 -16.85 1.63 2.71
N ASN A 136 -17.57 0.80 3.48
CA ASN A 136 -19.02 0.59 3.37
C ASN A 136 -19.86 1.59 4.18
N GLY A 137 -19.27 2.69 4.64
CA GLY A 137 -19.99 3.74 5.36
C GLY A 137 -20.13 3.53 6.87
N LYS A 138 -19.40 2.56 7.45
CA LYS A 138 -19.35 2.39 8.92
C LYS A 138 -18.28 3.30 9.57
N SER A 139 -17.64 4.16 8.79
CA SER A 139 -16.74 5.19 9.30
C SER A 139 -17.53 6.35 9.91
N ALA A 140 -16.85 7.21 10.67
CA ALA A 140 -17.48 8.39 11.28
C ALA A 140 -18.09 9.36 10.25
N SER A 141 -17.62 9.35 9.00
CA SER A 141 -18.17 10.17 7.91
C SER A 141 -19.46 9.60 7.31
N GLY A 142 -19.70 8.30 7.44
CA GLY A 142 -20.80 7.60 6.76
C GLY A 142 -20.66 7.52 5.24
N LEU A 143 -19.53 7.97 4.67
CA LEU A 143 -19.28 7.94 3.24
C LEU A 143 -18.89 6.53 2.77
N VAL A 144 -19.31 6.18 1.55
CA VAL A 144 -19.00 4.92 0.89
C VAL A 144 -17.99 5.16 -0.24
N SER A 145 -17.03 4.26 -0.39
CA SER A 145 -16.08 4.29 -1.51
C SER A 145 -16.14 2.98 -2.31
N GLU A 146 -16.78 3.02 -3.47
CA GLU A 146 -16.78 1.88 -4.39
C GLU A 146 -15.37 1.60 -4.96
N THR A 147 -14.57 2.65 -5.18
CA THR A 147 -13.18 2.52 -5.61
C THR A 147 -12.35 1.75 -4.59
N GLY A 148 -12.49 2.12 -3.32
CA GLY A 148 -11.79 1.45 -2.22
C GLY A 148 -12.23 0.00 -2.04
N LEU A 149 -13.54 -0.28 -2.10
CA LEU A 149 -14.08 -1.63 -2.03
C LEU A 149 -13.54 -2.53 -3.13
N LYS A 150 -13.50 -2.03 -4.39
CA LYS A 150 -12.90 -2.76 -5.49
C LYS A 150 -11.41 -3.04 -5.25
N GLY A 151 -10.66 -2.10 -4.68
CA GLY A 151 -9.26 -2.31 -4.31
C GLY A 151 -9.08 -3.38 -3.23
N LEU A 152 -10.01 -3.48 -2.28
CA LEU A 152 -10.02 -4.54 -1.27
C LEU A 152 -10.36 -5.91 -1.87
N ASP A 153 -11.30 -5.99 -2.82
CA ASP A 153 -11.61 -7.23 -3.53
C ASP A 153 -10.38 -7.76 -4.29
N GLU A 154 -9.65 -6.88 -4.96
CA GLU A 154 -8.40 -7.23 -5.67
C GLU A 154 -7.30 -7.69 -4.70
N LEU A 155 -7.16 -7.06 -3.53
CA LEU A 155 -6.21 -7.52 -2.50
C LEU A 155 -6.61 -8.87 -1.92
N GLU A 156 -7.89 -9.09 -1.64
CA GLU A 156 -8.39 -10.36 -1.09
C GLU A 156 -8.18 -11.50 -2.07
N GLU A 157 -8.45 -11.28 -3.36
CA GLU A 157 -8.15 -12.25 -4.43
C GLU A 157 -6.65 -12.56 -4.50
N LEU A 158 -5.79 -11.53 -4.49
CA LEU A 158 -4.34 -11.70 -4.54
C LEU A 158 -3.82 -12.48 -3.32
N PHE A 159 -4.25 -12.14 -2.11
CA PHE A 159 -3.84 -12.86 -0.91
C PHE A 159 -4.32 -14.30 -0.90
N GLY A 160 -5.52 -14.59 -1.45
CA GLY A 160 -5.99 -15.96 -1.68
C GLY A 160 -5.07 -16.73 -2.61
N PHE A 161 -4.58 -16.14 -3.69
CA PHE A 161 -3.61 -16.76 -4.58
C PHE A 161 -2.24 -16.98 -3.92
N ILE A 162 -1.77 -16.02 -3.12
CA ILE A 162 -0.50 -16.11 -2.38
C ILE A 162 -0.55 -17.28 -1.38
N GLU A 163 -1.66 -17.42 -0.65
CA GLU A 163 -1.88 -18.51 0.30
C GLU A 163 -1.93 -19.86 -0.43
N ALA A 164 -2.69 -19.96 -1.52
CA ALA A 164 -2.79 -21.18 -2.35
C ALA A 164 -1.43 -21.58 -2.96
N ALA A 165 -0.56 -20.59 -3.28
CA ALA A 165 0.78 -20.83 -3.76
C ALA A 165 1.79 -21.23 -2.66
N GLY A 166 1.41 -21.17 -1.38
CA GLY A 166 2.25 -21.54 -0.23
C GLY A 166 3.38 -20.55 0.07
N ILE A 167 3.28 -19.32 -0.41
CA ILE A 167 4.27 -18.26 -0.13
C ILE A 167 4.07 -17.77 1.31
N ARG A 168 5.18 -17.63 2.07
CA ARG A 168 5.14 -17.34 3.52
C ARG A 168 5.88 -16.06 3.94
N HIS A 169 6.35 -15.26 2.99
CA HIS A 169 7.09 -14.02 3.26
C HIS A 169 6.18 -12.80 3.38
#